data_1abf29b6ab4feb44b23e125e4c645f03
#
_entry.id   1abf29b6ab4feb44b23e125e4c645f03
#
_cell.length_a   1.000
_cell.length_b   1.000
_cell.length_c   1.000
_cell.angle_alpha   90.00
_cell.angle_beta   90.00
_cell.angle_gamma   90.00
#
_symmetry.space_group_name_H-M   'P 1'
#
loop_
_entity.id
_entity.type
_entity.pdbx_description
1 polymer ?
#
loop_
_entity_poly.entity_id
_entity_poly.type
_entity_poly.pdbx_seq_one_letter_code
_entity_poly.pdbx_strand_id
1 'polypeptide(L)' 'MYKTIHQYYLYILTNKTCGTLYIGVTNDLERRMFEHKNKLVKGFTQKYGLYKLLYFETY' A
#
# COMPACT_ATOMS: atom_id res chain seq x y z
N MET A 1 3.03 -11.13 24.80
CA MET A 1 4.13 -11.42 23.93
C MET A 1 4.14 -10.47 22.75
N TYR A 2 5.27 -10.08 22.41
CA TYR A 2 5.31 -9.18 21.30
C TYR A 2 6.30 -9.71 20.28
N LYS A 3 6.24 -9.13 19.14
CA LYS A 3 7.01 -9.57 18.04
C LYS A 3 8.43 -9.09 18.13
N THR A 4 9.35 -10.00 18.08
CA THR A 4 10.75 -9.63 18.06
C THR A 4 11.27 -9.51 16.65
N ILE A 5 10.52 -10.00 15.69
CA ILE A 5 10.91 -9.97 14.32
C ILE A 5 10.13 -8.89 13.62
N HIS A 6 10.85 -8.02 12.96
CA HIS A 6 10.21 -6.98 12.19
C HIS A 6 9.86 -7.53 10.83
N GLN A 7 8.59 -7.46 10.51
CA GLN A 7 8.13 -7.94 9.24
C GLN A 7 7.63 -6.76 8.43
N TYR A 8 8.10 -6.68 7.22
CA TYR A 8 7.71 -5.61 6.32
C TYR A 8 7.10 -6.16 5.06
N TYR A 9 6.34 -5.33 4.41
CA TYR A 9 5.68 -5.68 3.17
C TYR A 9 6.06 -4.68 2.12
N LEU A 10 6.49 -5.17 0.99
CA LEU A 10 6.62 -4.34 -0.20
C LEU A 10 5.34 -4.57 -0.98
N TYR A 11 4.68 -3.52 -1.36
CA TYR A 11 3.40 -3.66 -2.04
C TYR A 11 3.32 -2.74 -3.24
N ILE A 12 2.49 -3.15 -4.21
CA ILE A 12 2.29 -2.38 -5.42
C ILE A 12 0.81 -2.13 -5.58
N LEU A 13 0.47 -0.87 -5.71
CA LEU A 13 -0.91 -0.45 -5.92
C LEU A 13 -1.09 0.05 -7.34
N THR A 14 -2.31 -0.06 -7.82
CA THR A 14 -2.65 0.43 -9.14
C THR A 14 -4.05 0.99 -9.11
N ASN A 15 -4.40 1.74 -10.13
CA ASN A 15 -5.78 2.10 -10.38
C ASN A 15 -6.22 1.37 -11.62
N LYS A 16 -7.52 1.42 -11.88
CA LYS A 16 -8.06 0.70 -13.01
C LYS A 16 -7.88 1.45 -14.32
N THR A 17 -7.68 2.74 -14.20
CA THR A 17 -7.85 3.60 -15.37
C THR A 17 -6.60 3.73 -16.22
N CYS A 18 -5.50 4.06 -15.63
CA CYS A 18 -4.34 4.37 -16.44
C CYS A 18 -3.14 3.49 -16.15
N GLY A 19 -3.30 2.47 -15.36
CA GLY A 19 -2.18 1.58 -15.10
C GLY A 19 -1.05 2.25 -14.35
N THR A 20 -1.34 3.31 -13.63
CA THR A 20 -0.34 3.96 -12.81
C THR A 20 -0.01 3.06 -11.63
N LEU A 21 1.26 2.95 -11.30
CA LEU A 21 1.70 2.09 -10.22
C LEU A 21 2.32 2.90 -9.11
N TYR A 22 2.13 2.40 -7.89
CA TYR A 22 2.76 2.98 -6.72
C TYR A 22 3.39 1.84 -5.94
N ILE A 23 4.65 1.98 -5.58
CA ILE A 23 5.37 0.96 -4.82
C ILE A 23 5.67 1.53 -3.45
N GLY A 24 5.28 0.79 -2.41
CA GLY A 24 5.49 1.24 -1.06
C GLY A 24 5.98 0.13 -0.17
N VAL A 25 6.40 0.51 1.03
CA VAL A 25 6.85 -0.43 2.04
C VAL A 25 6.15 -0.08 3.35
N THR A 26 5.66 -1.07 4.04
CA THR A 26 4.99 -0.84 5.31
C THR A 26 5.16 -2.06 6.21
N ASN A 27 5.05 -1.85 7.50
CA ASN A 27 5.02 -2.97 8.43
C ASN A 27 3.59 -3.34 8.82
N ASP A 28 2.61 -2.67 8.24
CA ASP A 28 1.20 -2.95 8.52
C ASP A 28 0.42 -2.79 7.23
N LEU A 29 0.42 -3.84 6.44
CA LEU A 29 -0.17 -3.79 5.11
C LEU A 29 -1.67 -3.51 5.17
N GLU A 30 -2.36 -4.16 6.09
CA GLU A 30 -3.80 -4.01 6.18
C GLU A 30 -4.20 -2.57 6.46
N ARG A 31 -3.53 -1.95 7.42
CA ARG A 31 -3.82 -0.57 7.74
C ARG A 31 -3.47 0.36 6.59
N ARG A 32 -2.34 0.10 5.95
CA ARG A 32 -1.92 0.95 4.83
C ARG A 32 -2.90 0.86 3.68
N MET A 33 -3.41 -0.34 3.42
CA MET A 33 -4.41 -0.49 2.37
C MET A 33 -5.68 0.28 2.70
N PHE A 34 -6.08 0.24 3.97
CA PHE A 34 -7.23 1.00 4.40
C PHE A 34 -7.04 2.48 4.14
N GLU A 35 -5.84 2.98 4.47
CA GLU A 35 -5.55 4.39 4.30
C GLU A 35 -5.57 4.80 2.83
N HIS A 36 -5.01 3.97 1.97
CA HIS A 36 -5.02 4.27 0.53
C HIS A 36 -6.44 4.24 -0.03
N LYS A 37 -7.20 3.25 0.37
CA LYS A 37 -8.55 3.11 -0.14
C LYS A 37 -9.41 4.32 0.23
N ASN A 38 -9.19 4.86 1.40
CA ASN A 38 -9.95 6.00 1.88
C ASN A 38 -9.25 7.32 1.61
N LYS A 39 -8.20 7.28 0.81
CA LYS A 39 -7.48 8.48 0.38
C LYS A 39 -6.95 9.29 1.55
N LEU A 40 -6.52 8.59 2.59
CA LEU A 40 -5.97 9.23 3.76
C LEU A 40 -4.48 9.51 3.61
N VAL A 41 -3.82 8.80 2.69
CA VAL A 41 -2.43 9.04 2.38
C VAL A 41 -2.39 10.12 1.32
N LYS A 42 -1.83 11.26 1.68
CA LYS A 42 -1.80 12.38 0.76
C LYS A 42 -0.73 12.21 -0.30
N GLY A 43 -0.88 12.92 -1.38
CA GLY A 43 0.12 12.94 -2.42
C GLY A 43 -0.26 12.07 -3.59
N PHE A 44 0.72 11.30 -4.05
CA PHE A 44 0.58 10.57 -5.29
C PHE A 44 -0.63 9.63 -5.33
N THR A 45 -0.76 8.79 -4.30
CA THR A 45 -1.84 7.81 -4.32
C THR A 45 -3.21 8.44 -4.21
N GLN A 46 -3.30 9.53 -3.47
CA GLN A 46 -4.56 10.24 -3.34
C GLN A 46 -4.97 10.87 -4.66
N LYS A 47 -4.01 11.45 -5.32
CA LYS A 47 -4.27 12.14 -6.57
C LYS A 47 -4.74 11.20 -7.65
N TYR A 48 -4.16 10.01 -7.73
CA TYR A 48 -4.48 9.08 -8.80
C TYR A 48 -5.43 7.97 -8.39
N GLY A 49 -5.86 7.98 -7.13
CA GLY A 49 -6.81 6.97 -6.68
C GLY A 49 -6.24 5.57 -6.70
N LEU A 50 -5.01 5.43 -6.25
CA LEU A 50 -4.34 4.13 -6.26
C LEU A 50 -4.71 3.38 -5.00
N TYR A 51 -5.62 2.44 -5.11
CA TYR A 51 -6.08 1.69 -3.95
C TYR A 51 -6.18 0.20 -4.21
N LYS A 52 -5.94 -0.24 -5.42
CA LYS A 52 -6.06 -1.65 -5.75
C LYS A 52 -4.70 -2.33 -5.58
N LEU A 53 -4.66 -3.31 -4.69
CA LEU A 53 -3.43 -4.04 -4.44
C LEU A 53 -3.16 -5.00 -5.58
N LEU A 54 -2.04 -4.81 -6.24
CA LEU A 54 -1.66 -5.64 -7.35
C LEU A 54 -0.76 -6.78 -6.91
N TYR A 55 0.11 -6.50 -5.96
CA TYR A 55 1.13 -7.47 -5.58
C TYR A 55 1.73 -7.06 -4.24
N PHE A 56 2.15 -8.03 -3.45
CA PHE A 56 2.92 -7.72 -2.26
C PHE A 56 3.88 -8.85 -1.94
N GLU A 57 4.95 -8.50 -1.25
CA GLU A 57 5.93 -9.45 -0.75
C GLU A 57 6.23 -9.15 0.69
N THR A 58 6.60 -10.18 1.43
CA THR A 58 7.01 -10.01 2.83
C THR A 58 8.51 -10.17 2.94
N TYR A 59 9.07 -9.47 3.91
CA TYR A 59 10.48 -9.62 4.23
C TYR A 59 10.63 -10.17 5.62
#